data_893163179a27aaca712850923347b5fe
#
_entry.id   893163179a27aaca712850923347b5fe
#
_cell.length_a   1.000
_cell.length_b   1.000
_cell.length_c   1.000
_cell.angle_alpha   90.00
_cell.angle_beta   90.00
_cell.angle_gamma   90.00
#
_symmetry.space_group_name_H-M   'P 1'
#
loop_
_entity.id
_entity.type
_entity.pdbx_description
1 polymer ?
#
loop_
_entity_poly.entity_id
_entity_poly.type
_entity_poly.pdbx_seq_one_letter_code
_entity_poly.pdbx_strand_id
1 'polypeptide(L)'
;AGTRLWPKKSKHQAKQFIDFGGWTLINKTFDRIKSNVFDYPIISTNSKYLREVKKALKRSRIRKYKIVLEPAKKNTAPAILASALIKEIPNNQPLMYFTADHLIEKPNKLISAINKNKSNLDEKNVFIFGIKPTNPSSEYGYFLTKNIKNINKVTRFIEKPKQAKAKLVIKQKGYWNSGMFFLRKDSIINNFKRYQPNIFRNCNKAVTKAKYKSNVYY
;
A
#
# COMPACT_ATOMS: atom_id res chain seq x y z
N ALA A 1 5.13 4.67 -15.67
CA ALA A 1 5.46 3.57 -14.74
C ALA A 1 5.14 2.22 -15.40
N GLY A 2 5.99 1.21 -15.21
CA GLY A 2 5.74 -0.15 -15.69
C GLY A 2 6.45 -0.55 -16.98
N THR A 3 7.45 0.19 -17.41
CA THR A 3 8.29 -0.16 -18.58
C THR A 3 9.05 -1.48 -18.43
N ARG A 4 9.25 -1.95 -17.18
CA ARG A 4 9.96 -3.19 -16.85
C ARG A 4 9.25 -4.48 -17.29
N LEU A 5 7.98 -4.40 -17.67
CA LEU A 5 7.22 -5.56 -18.16
C LEU A 5 7.02 -5.56 -19.67
N TRP A 6 7.82 -4.77 -20.41
CA TRP A 6 7.88 -4.88 -21.86
C TRP A 6 8.45 -6.26 -22.28
N PRO A 7 7.93 -6.95 -23.31
CA PRO A 7 6.91 -6.51 -24.26
C PRO A 7 5.45 -6.83 -23.84
N LYS A 8 5.20 -7.47 -22.69
CA LYS A 8 3.83 -7.84 -22.25
C LYS A 8 2.91 -6.65 -21.92
N LYS A 9 3.42 -5.42 -22.00
CA LYS A 9 2.65 -4.21 -21.72
C LYS A 9 2.22 -3.50 -23.00
N SER A 10 0.92 -3.40 -23.26
CA SER A 10 0.40 -2.39 -24.19
C SER A 10 0.58 -0.98 -23.62
N LYS A 11 0.72 0.05 -24.48
CA LYS A 11 0.90 1.46 -24.06
C LYS A 11 -0.18 1.96 -23.07
N HIS A 12 -1.34 1.31 -23.01
CA HIS A 12 -2.53 1.76 -22.28
C HIS A 12 -2.89 0.93 -21.02
N GLN A 13 -2.25 -0.22 -20.80
CA GLN A 13 -2.60 -1.11 -19.70
C GLN A 13 -1.70 -0.90 -18.48
N ALA A 14 -2.28 -0.68 -17.29
CA ALA A 14 -1.53 -0.60 -16.06
C ALA A 14 -1.04 -1.98 -15.62
N LYS A 15 0.18 -2.03 -15.04
CA LYS A 15 0.92 -3.24 -14.66
C LYS A 15 0.08 -4.27 -13.88
N GLN A 16 -0.73 -3.81 -12.93
CA GLN A 16 -1.53 -4.67 -12.06
C GLN A 16 -2.66 -5.43 -12.77
N PHE A 17 -3.03 -4.99 -13.99
CA PHE A 17 -4.08 -5.61 -14.80
C PHE A 17 -3.57 -6.48 -15.96
N ILE A 18 -2.24 -6.58 -16.12
CA ILE A 18 -1.66 -7.46 -17.15
C ILE A 18 -1.99 -8.91 -16.79
N ASP A 19 -2.51 -9.65 -17.77
CA ASP A 19 -2.78 -11.08 -17.63
C ASP A 19 -1.50 -11.90 -17.80
N PHE A 20 -1.20 -12.77 -16.86
CA PHE A 20 -0.05 -13.67 -16.83
C PHE A 20 -0.49 -15.14 -17.01
N GLY A 21 -1.30 -15.44 -18.01
CA GLY A 21 -1.82 -16.79 -18.23
C GLY A 21 -2.93 -17.14 -17.24
N GLY A 22 -3.98 -16.35 -17.26
CA GLY A 22 -5.17 -16.58 -16.44
C GLY A 22 -5.17 -15.89 -15.07
N TRP A 23 -4.19 -15.07 -14.72
CA TRP A 23 -4.17 -14.28 -13.48
C TRP A 23 -3.54 -12.91 -13.66
N THR A 24 -3.84 -11.99 -12.75
CA THR A 24 -3.26 -10.64 -12.72
C THR A 24 -2.70 -10.35 -11.33
N LEU A 25 -1.78 -9.39 -11.22
CA LEU A 25 -1.19 -9.00 -9.93
C LEU A 25 -2.23 -8.49 -8.93
N ILE A 26 -3.25 -7.78 -9.41
CA ILE A 26 -4.34 -7.31 -8.54
C ILE A 26 -5.19 -8.48 -8.03
N ASN A 27 -5.45 -9.52 -8.85
CA ASN A 27 -6.16 -10.71 -8.38
C ASN A 27 -5.34 -11.47 -7.31
N LYS A 28 -4.01 -11.61 -7.49
CA LYS A 28 -3.14 -12.18 -6.44
C LYS A 28 -3.14 -11.37 -5.15
N THR A 29 -3.27 -10.04 -5.25
CA THR A 29 -3.45 -9.17 -4.07
C THR A 29 -4.80 -9.41 -3.41
N PHE A 30 -5.87 -9.53 -4.18
CA PHE A 30 -7.21 -9.83 -3.66
C PHE A 30 -7.29 -11.22 -3.02
N ASP A 31 -6.64 -12.23 -3.59
CA ASP A 31 -6.61 -13.58 -3.00
C ASP A 31 -5.89 -13.58 -1.64
N ARG A 32 -4.83 -12.80 -1.50
CA ARG A 32 -4.08 -12.63 -0.25
C ARG A 32 -4.92 -12.08 0.89
N ILE A 33 -5.83 -11.16 0.60
CA ILE A 33 -6.66 -10.50 1.63
C ILE A 33 -7.97 -11.24 1.95
N LYS A 34 -8.23 -12.39 1.36
CA LYS A 34 -9.39 -13.25 1.72
C LYS A 34 -9.24 -13.94 3.07
N SER A 35 -8.13 -13.75 3.78
CA SER A 35 -7.97 -14.31 5.12
C SER A 35 -8.88 -13.60 6.12
N ASN A 36 -9.24 -14.29 7.21
CA ASN A 36 -10.05 -13.77 8.30
C ASN A 36 -9.39 -12.62 9.11
N VAL A 37 -8.15 -12.28 8.80
CA VAL A 37 -7.43 -11.14 9.39
C VAL A 37 -7.96 -9.82 8.85
N PHE A 38 -8.55 -9.81 7.65
CA PHE A 38 -9.03 -8.60 6.96
C PHE A 38 -10.55 -8.62 6.85
N ASP A 39 -11.18 -7.44 7.00
CA ASP A 39 -12.64 -7.31 6.81
C ASP A 39 -12.96 -7.18 5.30
N TYR A 40 -12.70 -6.04 4.70
CA TYR A 40 -12.92 -5.82 3.27
C TYR A 40 -11.91 -4.84 2.68
N PRO A 41 -11.60 -4.95 1.38
CA PRO A 41 -10.67 -4.03 0.72
C PRO A 41 -11.29 -2.67 0.43
N ILE A 42 -10.44 -1.64 0.59
CA ILE A 42 -10.66 -0.31 0.06
C ILE A 42 -9.65 -0.10 -1.07
N ILE A 43 -10.14 0.10 -2.28
CA ILE A 43 -9.30 0.20 -3.47
C ILE A 43 -9.20 1.66 -3.91
N SER A 44 -8.03 2.29 -3.74
CA SER A 44 -7.76 3.60 -4.32
C SER A 44 -7.28 3.43 -5.76
N THR A 45 -7.95 4.09 -6.70
CA THR A 45 -7.62 3.96 -8.12
C THR A 45 -8.06 5.19 -8.91
N ASN A 46 -7.43 5.40 -10.08
CA ASN A 46 -7.90 6.43 -10.99
C ASN A 46 -9.21 6.01 -11.68
N SER A 47 -10.10 6.97 -11.95
CA SER A 47 -11.41 6.74 -12.56
C SER A 47 -11.37 5.90 -13.86
N LYS A 48 -10.34 6.10 -14.67
CA LYS A 48 -10.13 5.33 -15.92
C LYS A 48 -9.96 3.82 -15.71
N TYR A 49 -9.61 3.37 -14.49
CA TYR A 49 -9.43 1.94 -14.18
C TYR A 49 -10.59 1.34 -13.39
N LEU A 50 -11.68 2.08 -13.20
CA LEU A 50 -12.84 1.61 -12.43
C LEU A 50 -13.40 0.29 -12.98
N ARG A 51 -13.49 0.18 -14.31
CA ARG A 51 -14.00 -1.01 -14.99
C ARG A 51 -13.11 -2.23 -14.73
N GLU A 52 -11.79 -2.08 -14.85
CA GLU A 52 -10.81 -3.13 -14.61
C GLU A 52 -10.79 -3.58 -13.15
N VAL A 53 -10.90 -2.64 -12.21
CA VAL A 53 -11.00 -2.96 -10.77
C VAL A 53 -12.27 -3.76 -10.50
N LYS A 54 -13.43 -3.34 -11.00
CA LYS A 54 -14.70 -4.08 -10.83
C LYS A 54 -14.62 -5.49 -11.44
N LYS A 55 -14.01 -5.64 -12.62
CA LYS A 55 -13.76 -6.94 -13.26
C LYS A 55 -12.87 -7.84 -12.38
N ALA A 56 -11.80 -7.28 -11.82
CA ALA A 56 -10.89 -8.02 -10.93
C ALA A 56 -11.57 -8.44 -9.62
N LEU A 57 -12.38 -7.58 -8.99
CA LEU A 57 -13.19 -7.90 -7.81
C LEU A 57 -14.17 -9.04 -8.08
N LYS A 58 -14.91 -8.99 -9.21
CA LYS A 58 -15.82 -10.06 -9.63
C LYS A 58 -15.07 -11.38 -9.82
N ARG A 59 -13.94 -11.37 -10.52
CA ARG A 59 -13.08 -12.55 -10.74
C ARG A 59 -12.57 -13.15 -9.44
N SER A 60 -12.18 -12.32 -8.48
CA SER A 60 -11.75 -12.76 -7.15
C SER A 60 -12.91 -13.03 -6.20
N ARG A 61 -14.17 -12.96 -6.63
CA ARG A 61 -15.38 -13.20 -5.82
C ARG A 61 -15.46 -12.36 -4.54
N ILE A 62 -14.93 -11.11 -4.59
CA ILE A 62 -15.03 -10.16 -3.49
C ILE A 62 -16.33 -9.39 -3.63
N ARG A 63 -17.25 -9.57 -2.66
CA ARG A 63 -18.59 -8.95 -2.65
C ARG A 63 -18.64 -7.68 -1.81
N LYS A 64 -17.93 -7.65 -0.68
CA LYS A 64 -17.85 -6.49 0.22
C LYS A 64 -16.57 -5.72 -0.10
N TYR A 65 -16.67 -4.46 -0.51
CA TYR A 65 -15.55 -3.59 -0.85
C TYR A 65 -15.96 -2.12 -0.90
N LYS A 66 -14.98 -1.21 -0.89
CA LYS A 66 -15.15 0.20 -1.24
C LYS A 66 -14.10 0.60 -2.28
N ILE A 67 -14.45 1.53 -3.15
CA ILE A 67 -13.54 2.11 -4.14
C ILE A 67 -13.47 3.62 -3.92
N VAL A 68 -12.26 4.16 -3.87
CA VAL A 68 -11.98 5.60 -3.84
C VAL A 68 -11.39 5.98 -5.19
N LEU A 69 -12.09 6.85 -5.92
CA LEU A 69 -11.65 7.31 -7.24
C LEU A 69 -10.77 8.55 -7.08
N GLU A 70 -9.54 8.45 -7.57
CA GLU A 70 -8.63 9.57 -7.67
C GLU A 70 -8.81 10.28 -9.00
N PRO A 71 -9.22 11.56 -9.04
CA PRO A 71 -9.40 12.28 -10.30
C PRO A 71 -8.07 12.55 -11.01
N ALA A 72 -6.99 12.67 -10.25
CA ALA A 72 -5.64 12.89 -10.77
C ALA A 72 -4.60 12.10 -9.98
N LYS A 73 -3.48 11.80 -10.63
CA LYS A 73 -2.37 11.07 -10.02
C LYS A 73 -1.59 12.01 -9.08
N LYS A 74 -1.68 11.80 -7.78
CA LYS A 74 -1.07 12.64 -6.71
C LYS A 74 -0.11 11.86 -5.80
N ASN A 75 0.50 10.79 -6.28
CA ASN A 75 1.37 9.90 -5.52
C ASN A 75 0.65 9.08 -4.41
N THR A 76 1.42 8.39 -3.59
CA THR A 76 0.90 7.41 -2.62
C THR A 76 0.26 8.06 -1.39
N ALA A 77 0.84 9.16 -0.89
CA ALA A 77 0.42 9.76 0.38
C ALA A 77 -1.04 10.25 0.38
N PRO A 78 -1.53 11.03 -0.61
CA PRO A 78 -2.94 11.40 -0.70
C PRO A 78 -3.89 10.19 -0.85
N ALA A 79 -3.50 9.15 -1.59
CA ALA A 79 -4.32 7.95 -1.77
C ALA A 79 -4.53 7.19 -0.44
N ILE A 80 -3.46 7.01 0.32
CA ILE A 80 -3.49 6.42 1.67
C ILE A 80 -4.39 7.26 2.59
N LEU A 81 -4.17 8.57 2.63
CA LEU A 81 -4.95 9.47 3.50
C LEU A 81 -6.43 9.50 3.12
N ALA A 82 -6.78 9.59 1.83
CA ALA A 82 -8.16 9.61 1.38
C ALA A 82 -8.92 8.35 1.80
N SER A 83 -8.28 7.17 1.68
CA SER A 83 -8.88 5.92 2.14
C SER A 83 -9.02 5.85 3.67
N ALA A 84 -8.09 6.43 4.43
CA ALA A 84 -8.19 6.50 5.90
C ALA A 84 -9.28 7.48 6.37
N LEU A 85 -9.60 8.52 5.60
CA LEU A 85 -10.61 9.52 5.94
C LEU A 85 -12.06 9.05 5.74
N ILE A 86 -12.28 7.84 5.24
CA ILE A 86 -13.62 7.23 5.12
C ILE A 86 -14.26 7.18 6.52
N LYS A 87 -15.46 7.77 6.66
CA LYS A 87 -16.12 7.99 7.96
C LYS A 87 -16.47 6.69 8.67
N GLU A 88 -16.89 5.67 7.92
CA GLU A 88 -17.36 4.38 8.46
C GLU A 88 -16.25 3.51 9.06
N ILE A 89 -14.98 3.90 8.91
CA ILE A 89 -13.86 3.22 9.55
C ILE A 89 -13.64 3.81 10.93
N PRO A 90 -13.64 3.02 12.02
CA PRO A 90 -13.33 3.49 13.37
C PRO A 90 -11.92 4.11 13.47
N ASN A 91 -11.73 5.10 14.34
CA ASN A 91 -10.45 5.81 14.45
C ASN A 91 -9.29 4.92 14.89
N ASN A 92 -9.55 3.95 15.77
CA ASN A 92 -8.55 3.00 16.25
C ASN A 92 -8.36 1.78 15.33
N GLN A 93 -9.04 1.73 14.17
CA GLN A 93 -8.99 0.59 13.25
C GLN A 93 -7.58 0.41 12.68
N PRO A 94 -6.99 -0.80 12.80
CA PRO A 94 -5.81 -1.18 12.05
C PRO A 94 -6.06 -1.17 10.54
N LEU A 95 -5.18 -0.53 9.80
CA LEU A 95 -5.22 -0.44 8.35
C LEU A 95 -3.95 -1.04 7.77
N MET A 96 -4.10 -1.97 6.84
CA MET A 96 -2.99 -2.52 6.06
C MET A 96 -3.05 -2.04 4.62
N TYR A 97 -2.02 -1.35 4.18
CA TYR A 97 -1.88 -0.85 2.81
C TYR A 97 -1.02 -1.78 1.98
N PHE A 98 -1.60 -2.35 0.94
CA PHE A 98 -0.93 -3.19 -0.03
C PHE A 98 -0.69 -2.45 -1.34
N THR A 99 0.45 -2.73 -1.98
CA THR A 99 0.65 -2.40 -3.38
C THR A 99 -0.10 -3.41 -4.26
N ALA A 100 -0.84 -2.94 -5.25
CA ALA A 100 -1.65 -3.79 -6.12
C ALA A 100 -0.84 -4.56 -7.19
N ASP A 101 0.47 -4.34 -7.25
CA ASP A 101 1.36 -4.83 -8.31
C ASP A 101 2.53 -5.69 -7.78
N HIS A 102 2.48 -6.12 -6.52
CA HIS A 102 3.46 -7.01 -5.94
C HIS A 102 3.02 -8.49 -5.99
N LEU A 103 3.90 -9.33 -6.49
CA LEU A 103 3.81 -10.76 -6.29
C LEU A 103 4.49 -11.13 -4.97
N ILE A 104 3.78 -11.80 -4.07
CA ILE A 104 4.29 -12.29 -2.80
C ILE A 104 4.14 -13.81 -2.80
N GLU A 105 5.29 -14.50 -2.85
CA GLU A 105 5.34 -15.96 -2.95
C GLU A 105 4.83 -16.68 -1.69
N LYS A 106 5.08 -16.09 -0.52
CA LYS A 106 4.71 -16.67 0.78
C LYS A 106 3.71 -15.77 1.53
N PRO A 107 2.46 -15.61 1.03
CA PRO A 107 1.49 -14.69 1.61
C PRO A 107 1.16 -15.00 3.07
N ASN A 108 1.13 -16.28 3.46
CA ASN A 108 0.84 -16.70 4.83
C ASN A 108 1.87 -16.16 5.84
N LYS A 109 3.15 -16.04 5.46
CA LYS A 109 4.17 -15.42 6.33
C LYS A 109 3.90 -13.94 6.58
N LEU A 110 3.46 -13.22 5.53
CA LEU A 110 3.08 -11.82 5.68
C LEU A 110 1.83 -11.66 6.54
N ILE A 111 0.80 -12.47 6.33
CA ILE A 111 -0.44 -12.47 7.13
C ILE A 111 -0.14 -12.78 8.59
N SER A 112 0.69 -13.79 8.86
CA SER A 112 1.14 -14.12 10.22
C SER A 112 1.89 -12.96 10.88
N ALA A 113 2.78 -12.28 10.14
CA ALA A 113 3.50 -11.11 10.65
C ALA A 113 2.55 -9.94 10.98
N ILE A 114 1.54 -9.69 10.15
CA ILE A 114 0.50 -8.69 10.40
C ILE A 114 -0.28 -9.03 11.66
N ASN A 115 -0.77 -10.27 11.77
CA ASN A 115 -1.57 -10.70 12.90
C ASN A 115 -0.79 -10.64 14.22
N LYS A 116 0.46 -11.13 14.23
CA LYS A 116 1.35 -11.07 15.40
C LYS A 116 1.63 -9.65 15.89
N ASN A 117 1.67 -8.67 14.99
CA ASN A 117 2.00 -7.29 15.34
C ASN A 117 0.79 -6.37 15.45
N LYS A 118 -0.43 -6.88 15.35
CA LYS A 118 -1.65 -6.07 15.44
C LYS A 118 -1.78 -5.38 16.80
N SER A 119 -1.45 -6.07 17.90
CA SER A 119 -1.48 -5.52 19.26
C SER A 119 -0.38 -4.48 19.55
N ASN A 120 0.67 -4.43 18.72
CA ASN A 120 1.75 -3.47 18.85
C ASN A 120 1.46 -2.14 18.12
N LEU A 121 0.31 -2.04 17.43
CA LEU A 121 -0.10 -0.79 16.79
C LEU A 121 -0.64 0.19 17.83
N ASP A 122 -0.14 1.40 17.77
CA ASP A 122 -0.63 2.52 18.54
C ASP A 122 -0.85 3.77 17.65
N GLU A 123 -1.26 4.86 18.24
CA GLU A 123 -1.50 6.13 17.54
C GLU A 123 -0.21 6.84 17.04
N LYS A 124 0.98 6.36 17.43
CA LYS A 124 2.28 6.98 17.13
C LYS A 124 3.07 6.17 16.10
N ASN A 125 2.81 4.86 16.01
CA ASN A 125 3.64 3.96 15.22
C ASN A 125 3.07 3.71 13.82
N VAL A 126 3.99 3.60 12.86
CA VAL A 126 3.72 3.13 11.49
C VAL A 126 4.69 1.99 11.22
N PHE A 127 4.17 0.79 11.00
CA PHE A 127 4.97 -0.35 10.57
C PHE A 127 5.15 -0.33 9.05
N ILE A 128 6.37 -0.58 8.62
CA ILE A 128 6.73 -0.79 7.22
C ILE A 128 7.34 -2.18 7.07
N PHE A 129 7.24 -2.75 5.87
CA PHE A 129 7.73 -4.08 5.57
C PHE A 129 9.03 -4.00 4.78
N GLY A 130 10.09 -4.58 5.33
CA GLY A 130 11.39 -4.69 4.68
C GLY A 130 11.54 -5.98 3.91
N ILE A 131 12.14 -5.88 2.73
CA ILE A 131 12.52 -7.02 1.91
C ILE A 131 14.05 -7.11 1.93
N LYS A 132 14.60 -8.29 2.19
CA LYS A 132 16.05 -8.52 2.14
C LYS A 132 16.54 -8.29 0.71
N PRO A 133 17.47 -7.35 0.47
CA PRO A 133 17.96 -7.07 -0.85
C PRO A 133 18.74 -8.26 -1.43
N THR A 134 18.54 -8.55 -2.71
CA THR A 134 19.31 -9.55 -3.47
C THR A 134 20.39 -8.90 -4.35
N ASN A 135 20.24 -7.59 -4.62
CA ASN A 135 21.19 -6.81 -5.42
C ASN A 135 21.13 -5.31 -5.03
N PRO A 136 22.15 -4.51 -5.39
CA PRO A 136 22.16 -3.07 -5.09
C PRO A 136 21.39 -2.26 -6.13
N SER A 137 20.05 -2.41 -6.15
CA SER A 137 19.18 -1.69 -7.07
C SER A 137 19.03 -0.20 -6.68
N SER A 138 19.11 0.70 -7.66
CA SER A 138 18.80 2.13 -7.50
C SER A 138 17.30 2.45 -7.65
N GLU A 139 16.48 1.44 -7.88
CA GLU A 139 15.06 1.56 -8.17
C GLU A 139 14.16 1.58 -6.93
N TYR A 140 14.71 1.17 -5.77
CA TYR A 140 13.97 1.01 -4.53
C TYR A 140 14.44 1.99 -3.46
N GLY A 141 13.54 2.37 -2.56
CA GLY A 141 13.90 2.95 -1.28
C GLY A 141 14.51 1.89 -0.37
N TYR A 142 15.44 2.31 0.49
CA TYR A 142 16.09 1.46 1.49
C TYR A 142 15.86 2.02 2.88
N PHE A 143 15.95 1.18 3.89
CA PHE A 143 16.04 1.64 5.26
C PHE A 143 16.98 0.76 6.11
N LEU A 144 17.56 1.41 7.11
CA LEU A 144 18.36 0.79 8.17
C LEU A 144 17.52 0.66 9.43
N THR A 145 17.80 -0.35 10.22
CA THR A 145 17.07 -0.60 11.48
C THR A 145 18.01 -0.84 12.64
N LYS A 146 17.51 -0.58 13.85
CA LYS A 146 18.09 -1.01 15.12
C LYS A 146 17.05 -1.86 15.85
N ASN A 147 17.46 -3.02 16.35
CA ASN A 147 16.57 -3.88 17.12
C ASN A 147 16.27 -3.23 18.48
N ILE A 148 14.99 -3.16 18.85
CA ILE A 148 14.51 -2.70 20.14
C ILE A 148 13.41 -3.66 20.57
N LYS A 149 13.66 -4.54 21.56
CA LYS A 149 12.67 -5.42 22.18
C LYS A 149 11.76 -6.14 21.17
N ASN A 150 12.33 -6.92 20.27
CA ASN A 150 11.62 -7.70 19.23
C ASN A 150 10.98 -6.90 18.08
N ILE A 151 11.10 -5.59 18.06
CA ILE A 151 10.69 -4.72 16.95
C ILE A 151 11.92 -3.99 16.42
N ASN A 152 12.03 -3.91 15.10
CA ASN A 152 13.11 -3.17 14.45
C ASN A 152 12.67 -1.71 14.23
N LYS A 153 13.29 -0.77 14.97
CA LYS A 153 13.07 0.66 14.73
C LYS A 153 13.83 1.11 13.49
N VAL A 154 13.16 1.77 12.55
CA VAL A 154 13.82 2.42 11.42
C VAL A 154 14.66 3.59 11.93
N THR A 155 15.95 3.58 11.62
CA THR A 155 16.90 4.64 12.01
C THR A 155 17.22 5.58 10.86
N ARG A 156 17.15 5.10 9.63
CA ARG A 156 17.42 5.88 8.43
C ARG A 156 16.64 5.37 7.24
N PHE A 157 16.05 6.27 6.47
CA PHE A 157 15.41 5.99 5.17
C PHE A 157 16.20 6.66 4.05
N ILE A 158 16.39 5.97 2.93
CA ILE A 158 17.18 6.42 1.79
C ILE A 158 16.40 6.09 0.53
N GLU A 159 15.85 7.13 -0.11
CA GLU A 159 15.07 6.96 -1.34
C GLU A 159 16.01 6.80 -2.54
N LYS A 160 15.84 5.71 -3.29
CA LYS A 160 16.50 5.39 -4.56
C LYS A 160 17.97 5.81 -4.63
N PRO A 161 18.85 5.25 -3.78
CA PRO A 161 20.26 5.62 -3.74
C PRO A 161 20.96 5.22 -5.05
N LYS A 162 22.03 5.93 -5.40
CA LYS A 162 22.96 5.46 -6.44
C LYS A 162 23.53 4.09 -6.04
N GLN A 163 23.91 3.28 -7.03
CA GLN A 163 24.33 1.88 -6.82
C GLN A 163 25.45 1.72 -5.78
N ALA A 164 26.45 2.60 -5.78
CA ALA A 164 27.53 2.58 -4.78
C ALA A 164 26.99 2.71 -3.34
N LYS A 165 26.06 3.66 -3.12
CA LYS A 165 25.42 3.86 -1.81
C LYS A 165 24.51 2.68 -1.45
N ALA A 166 23.80 2.09 -2.43
CA ALA A 166 22.99 0.90 -2.23
C ALA A 166 23.83 -0.29 -1.73
N LYS A 167 25.03 -0.51 -2.31
CA LYS A 167 25.98 -1.51 -1.84
C LYS A 167 26.37 -1.32 -0.37
N LEU A 168 26.62 -0.07 0.04
CA LEU A 168 26.95 0.25 1.45
C LEU A 168 25.77 -0.04 2.39
N VAL A 169 24.56 0.31 2.00
CA VAL A 169 23.36 0.05 2.79
C VAL A 169 23.12 -1.46 2.97
N ILE A 170 23.35 -2.25 1.92
CA ILE A 170 23.27 -3.73 1.99
C ILE A 170 24.31 -4.30 2.95
N LYS A 171 25.56 -3.82 2.90
CA LYS A 171 26.63 -4.20 3.85
C LYS A 171 26.22 -3.90 5.31
N GLN A 172 25.46 -2.84 5.56
CA GLN A 172 24.89 -2.49 6.86
C GLN A 172 23.59 -3.26 7.18
N LYS A 173 23.29 -4.36 6.49
CA LYS A 173 22.08 -5.17 6.67
C LYS A 173 20.77 -4.38 6.48
N GLY A 174 20.77 -3.38 5.61
CA GLY A 174 19.58 -2.61 5.24
C GLY A 174 18.59 -3.43 4.42
N TYR A 175 17.34 -2.95 4.40
CA TYR A 175 16.21 -3.57 3.70
C TYR A 175 15.72 -2.67 2.57
N TRP A 176 15.18 -3.26 1.50
CA TRP A 176 14.32 -2.55 0.56
C TRP A 176 12.99 -2.19 1.21
N ASN A 177 12.50 -1.00 0.95
CA ASN A 177 11.14 -0.64 1.30
C ASN A 177 10.14 -1.30 0.34
N SER A 178 9.24 -2.12 0.88
CA SER A 178 8.19 -2.76 0.08
C SER A 178 7.09 -1.81 -0.37
N GLY A 179 7.00 -0.61 0.21
CA GLY A 179 5.87 0.29 -0.02
C GLY A 179 4.56 -0.16 0.63
N MET A 180 4.60 -1.17 1.49
CA MET A 180 3.46 -1.60 2.30
C MET A 180 3.53 -0.96 3.69
N PHE A 181 2.36 -0.55 4.21
CA PHE A 181 2.24 0.12 5.51
C PHE A 181 1.18 -0.56 6.36
N PHE A 182 1.46 -0.71 7.67
CA PHE A 182 0.51 -1.21 8.64
C PHE A 182 0.47 -0.26 9.82
N LEU A 183 -0.70 0.30 10.12
CA LEU A 183 -0.86 1.40 11.06
C LEU A 183 -2.31 1.52 11.53
N ARG A 184 -2.56 2.28 12.57
CA ARG A 184 -3.92 2.66 12.96
C ARG A 184 -4.39 3.88 12.14
N LYS A 185 -5.71 3.97 11.92
CA LYS A 185 -6.32 5.11 11.21
C LYS A 185 -5.99 6.45 11.87
N ASP A 186 -6.09 6.55 13.19
CA ASP A 186 -5.78 7.79 13.92
C ASP A 186 -4.30 8.19 13.78
N SER A 187 -3.39 7.22 13.81
CA SER A 187 -1.96 7.48 13.59
C SER A 187 -1.70 8.20 12.27
N ILE A 188 -2.24 7.70 11.15
CA ILE A 188 -2.02 8.34 9.85
C ILE A 188 -2.65 9.73 9.77
N ILE A 189 -3.86 9.90 10.29
CA ILE A 189 -4.56 11.19 10.30
C ILE A 189 -3.76 12.22 11.11
N ASN A 190 -3.32 11.87 12.31
CA ASN A 190 -2.55 12.75 13.20
C ASN A 190 -1.19 13.13 12.59
N ASN A 191 -0.49 12.17 11.97
CA ASN A 191 0.76 12.44 11.27
C ASN A 191 0.55 13.42 10.09
N PHE A 192 -0.49 13.24 9.27
CA PHE A 192 -0.77 14.19 8.19
C PHE A 192 -1.17 15.57 8.70
N LYS A 193 -1.98 15.67 9.77
CA LYS A 193 -2.32 16.96 10.41
C LYS A 193 -1.06 17.68 10.87
N ARG A 194 -0.12 16.96 11.48
CA ARG A 194 1.09 17.53 12.06
C ARG A 194 2.14 17.90 11.00
N TYR A 195 2.44 17.00 10.06
CA TYR A 195 3.58 17.14 9.17
C TYR A 195 3.22 17.58 7.76
N GLN A 196 1.98 17.39 7.33
CA GLN A 196 1.48 17.74 5.99
C GLN A 196 0.07 18.34 6.03
N PRO A 197 -0.15 19.44 6.78
CA PRO A 197 -1.49 19.99 7.02
C PRO A 197 -2.22 20.40 5.73
N ASN A 198 -1.49 20.83 4.71
CA ASN A 198 -2.08 21.17 3.41
C ASN A 198 -2.64 19.96 2.68
N ILE A 199 -1.90 18.83 2.69
CA ILE A 199 -2.39 17.58 2.10
C ILE A 199 -3.61 17.09 2.89
N PHE A 200 -3.55 17.15 4.22
CA PHE A 200 -4.68 16.77 5.07
C PHE A 200 -5.92 17.59 4.75
N ARG A 201 -5.85 18.92 4.75
CA ARG A 201 -6.99 19.80 4.45
C ARG A 201 -7.63 19.50 3.10
N ASN A 202 -6.81 19.36 2.06
CA ASN A 202 -7.28 19.10 0.70
C ASN A 202 -7.92 17.70 0.57
N CYS A 203 -7.31 16.67 1.12
CA CYS A 203 -7.88 15.31 1.12
C CYS A 203 -9.18 15.24 1.93
N ASN A 204 -9.22 15.88 3.11
CA ASN A 204 -10.41 15.92 3.94
C ASN A 204 -11.57 16.62 3.23
N LYS A 205 -11.30 17.78 2.60
CA LYS A 205 -12.31 18.50 1.78
C LYS A 205 -12.80 17.62 0.62
N ALA A 206 -11.90 16.92 -0.07
CA ALA A 206 -12.27 16.06 -1.17
C ALA A 206 -13.14 14.88 -0.71
N VAL A 207 -12.75 14.17 0.35
CA VAL A 207 -13.49 13.00 0.87
C VAL A 207 -14.85 13.43 1.44
N THR A 208 -14.93 14.57 2.14
CA THR A 208 -16.20 15.10 2.69
C THR A 208 -17.19 15.48 1.59
N LYS A 209 -16.71 15.98 0.45
CA LYS A 209 -17.56 16.36 -0.70
C LYS A 209 -17.80 15.20 -1.68
N ALA A 210 -17.14 14.07 -1.50
CA ALA A 210 -17.28 12.92 -2.40
C ALA A 210 -18.69 12.36 -2.37
N LYS A 211 -19.25 12.12 -3.55
CA LYS A 211 -20.51 11.41 -3.71
C LYS A 211 -20.25 9.91 -3.55
N TYR A 212 -21.03 9.25 -2.70
CA TYR A 212 -20.96 7.81 -2.51
C TYR A 212 -22.12 7.10 -3.20
N LYS A 213 -21.83 6.23 -4.16
CA LYS A 213 -22.83 5.44 -4.87
C LYS A 213 -22.27 4.08 -5.26
N SER A 214 -23.02 3.00 -5.01
CA SER A 214 -22.64 1.61 -5.44
C SER A 214 -21.22 1.22 -5.00
N ASN A 215 -20.88 1.46 -3.73
CA ASN A 215 -19.55 1.20 -3.14
C ASN A 215 -18.39 2.04 -3.71
N VAL A 216 -18.67 3.14 -4.39
CA VAL A 216 -17.67 4.02 -5.00
C VAL A 216 -17.81 5.45 -4.47
N TYR A 217 -16.70 6.02 -4.02
CA TYR A 217 -16.52 7.45 -3.73
C TYR A 217 -15.98 8.15 -4.99
N TYR A 218 -16.73 9.14 -5.50
CA TYR A 218 -16.45 9.92 -6.71
C TYR A 218 -15.87 11.27 -6.37
#